data_df7baa1e0afdf67c82f6d45491ffa6ef
#
_entry.id   df7baa1e0afdf67c82f6d45491ffa6ef
#
_cell.length_a   1.000
_cell.length_b   1.000
_cell.length_c   1.000
_cell.angle_alpha   90.00
_cell.angle_beta   90.00
_cell.angle_gamma   90.00
#
_symmetry.space_group_name_H-M   'P 1'
#
loop_
_entity.id
_entity.type
_entity.pdbx_description
1 polymer ?
#
loop_
_entity_poly.entity_id
_entity_poly.type
_entity_poly.pdbx_seq_one_letter_code
_entity_poly.pdbx_strand_id
1 'polypeptide(L)'
;MPKKIYKLCVSYDEAGAELRQHLADRIKLLGMDGAPVWQASFRDMQADDLPPGDGVVQIYPVFMQSGWTVTEALPEQLSAMYAERGVSPEFEFKPVWGAGEDVMPFLTVRDALGKELGPGTSLLVVAHGVVGKDLPPEPFAFLQKLRTFLWPQETDMALAYFGASPSVEEVFPRLKGNRVVVLPFLIGEGKHMREDMPSPELAEKWGKELEILPPLGAFYLQKAREYWGRE
;
A
#
# COMPACT_ATOMS: atom_id res chain seq x y z
N MET A 1 -17.31 -15.87 28.90
CA MET A 1 -16.25 -16.60 28.14
C MET A 1 -15.51 -15.59 27.31
N PRO A 2 -14.19 -15.70 27.11
CA PRO A 2 -13.49 -14.81 26.20
C PRO A 2 -14.09 -14.94 24.78
N LYS A 3 -14.21 -13.81 24.05
CA LYS A 3 -14.66 -13.81 22.67
C LYS A 3 -13.65 -14.58 21.81
N LYS A 4 -14.12 -15.39 20.86
CA LYS A 4 -13.26 -15.99 19.85
C LYS A 4 -12.70 -14.88 18.95
N ILE A 5 -11.45 -15.00 18.56
CA ILE A 5 -10.77 -14.08 17.65
C ILE A 5 -10.44 -14.81 16.37
N TYR A 6 -10.85 -14.26 15.25
CA TYR A 6 -10.55 -14.72 13.89
C TYR A 6 -9.71 -13.68 13.17
N LYS A 7 -8.85 -14.11 12.26
CA LYS A 7 -7.93 -13.22 11.52
C LYS A 7 -8.19 -13.36 10.02
N LEU A 8 -8.43 -12.26 9.34
CA LEU A 8 -8.71 -12.21 7.91
C LEU A 8 -7.79 -11.20 7.21
N CYS A 9 -6.95 -11.68 6.29
CA CYS A 9 -6.13 -10.84 5.42
C CYS A 9 -6.88 -10.55 4.12
N VAL A 10 -7.02 -9.29 3.74
CA VAL A 10 -7.76 -8.88 2.55
C VAL A 10 -6.88 -8.01 1.67
N SER A 11 -6.65 -8.42 0.40
CA SER A 11 -6.09 -7.56 -0.65
C SER A 11 -7.19 -7.07 -1.60
N TYR A 12 -6.89 -6.08 -2.46
CA TYR A 12 -7.86 -5.61 -3.44
C TYR A 12 -8.17 -6.67 -4.51
N ASP A 13 -7.08 -7.23 -5.08
CA ASP A 13 -7.11 -8.25 -6.13
C ASP A 13 -5.85 -9.13 -6.05
N GLU A 14 -5.58 -9.89 -7.11
CA GLU A 14 -4.42 -10.77 -7.18
C GLU A 14 -3.07 -10.06 -7.22
N ALA A 15 -3.01 -8.77 -7.56
CA ALA A 15 -1.76 -8.00 -7.49
C ALA A 15 -1.19 -7.91 -6.07
N GLY A 16 -2.06 -8.03 -5.05
CA GLY A 16 -1.68 -8.09 -3.64
C GLY A 16 -1.56 -9.51 -3.06
N ALA A 17 -1.80 -10.56 -3.84
CA ALA A 17 -1.94 -11.92 -3.33
C ALA A 17 -0.67 -12.43 -2.63
N GLU A 18 0.49 -12.22 -3.22
CA GLU A 18 1.76 -12.68 -2.63
C GLU A 18 2.05 -11.96 -1.30
N LEU A 19 1.83 -10.66 -1.24
CA LEU A 19 2.00 -9.88 -0.01
C LEU A 19 0.96 -10.28 1.05
N ARG A 20 -0.28 -10.58 0.63
CA ARG A 20 -1.33 -11.13 1.50
C ARG A 20 -0.91 -12.48 2.10
N GLN A 21 -0.33 -13.38 1.30
CA GLN A 21 0.17 -14.66 1.77
C GLN A 21 1.29 -14.47 2.80
N HIS A 22 2.29 -13.62 2.52
CA HIS A 22 3.36 -13.33 3.47
C HIS A 22 2.86 -12.75 4.79
N LEU A 23 1.87 -11.84 4.73
CA LEU A 23 1.25 -11.31 5.94
C LEU A 23 0.52 -12.40 6.74
N ALA A 24 -0.24 -13.25 6.05
CA ALA A 24 -0.95 -14.35 6.70
C ALA A 24 0.01 -15.31 7.40
N ASP A 25 1.13 -15.66 6.77
CA ASP A 25 2.15 -16.54 7.35
C ASP A 25 2.83 -15.87 8.57
N ARG A 26 3.14 -14.58 8.48
CA ARG A 26 3.66 -13.79 9.62
C ARG A 26 2.68 -13.78 10.80
N ILE A 27 1.40 -13.55 10.54
CA ILE A 27 0.37 -13.55 11.58
C ILE A 27 0.25 -14.91 12.25
N LYS A 28 0.36 -16.02 11.47
CA LYS A 28 0.39 -17.38 12.02
C LYS A 28 1.61 -17.61 12.92
N LEU A 29 2.81 -17.18 12.48
CA LEU A 29 4.05 -17.34 13.24
C LEU A 29 4.05 -16.53 14.54
N LEU A 30 3.51 -15.32 14.53
CA LEU A 30 3.43 -14.43 15.69
C LEU A 30 2.22 -14.71 16.58
N GLY A 31 1.22 -15.41 16.07
CA GLY A 31 0.03 -15.79 16.82
C GLY A 31 0.32 -16.97 17.75
N MET A 32 0.46 -16.69 19.05
CA MET A 32 0.67 -17.72 20.08
C MET A 32 -0.52 -18.69 20.21
N ASP A 33 -1.65 -18.40 19.59
CA ASP A 33 -2.92 -19.12 19.71
C ASP A 33 -3.12 -20.21 18.65
N GLY A 34 -2.22 -20.31 17.65
CA GLY A 34 -2.33 -21.26 16.55
C GLY A 34 -3.60 -21.07 15.70
N ALA A 35 -4.30 -19.94 15.85
CA ALA A 35 -5.56 -19.70 15.16
C ALA A 35 -5.33 -19.61 13.63
N PRO A 36 -6.22 -20.21 12.82
CA PRO A 36 -6.12 -20.11 11.37
C PRO A 36 -6.26 -18.65 10.90
N VAL A 37 -5.57 -18.32 9.83
CA VAL A 37 -5.67 -17.02 9.17
C VAL A 37 -6.35 -17.22 7.81
N TRP A 38 -7.50 -16.59 7.64
CA TRP A 38 -8.25 -16.57 6.39
C TRP A 38 -7.67 -15.54 5.42
N GLN A 39 -7.90 -15.75 4.15
CA GLN A 39 -7.42 -14.86 3.09
C GLN A 39 -8.50 -14.65 2.06
N ALA A 40 -8.73 -13.40 1.65
CA ALA A 40 -9.70 -13.03 0.65
C ALA A 40 -9.19 -11.94 -0.30
N SER A 41 -9.71 -11.92 -1.53
CA SER A 41 -9.60 -10.80 -2.45
C SER A 41 -10.89 -9.97 -2.35
N PHE A 42 -10.80 -8.66 -2.18
CA PHE A 42 -11.97 -7.79 -2.10
C PHE A 42 -12.87 -7.91 -3.31
N ARG A 43 -12.28 -8.00 -4.53
CA ARG A 43 -13.05 -8.06 -5.78
C ARG A 43 -13.79 -9.38 -5.97
N ASP A 44 -13.23 -10.47 -5.49
CA ASP A 44 -13.70 -11.83 -5.81
C ASP A 44 -14.04 -12.62 -4.53
N MET A 45 -14.26 -11.92 -3.40
CA MET A 45 -14.54 -12.51 -2.09
C MET A 45 -15.80 -13.36 -2.11
N GLN A 46 -15.67 -14.59 -1.63
CA GLN A 46 -16.76 -15.54 -1.47
C GLN A 46 -17.04 -15.81 0.00
N ALA A 47 -18.24 -16.34 0.29
CA ALA A 47 -18.63 -16.68 1.66
C ALA A 47 -17.67 -17.68 2.33
N ASP A 48 -17.11 -18.61 1.55
CA ASP A 48 -16.17 -19.63 2.05
C ASP A 48 -14.78 -19.08 2.40
N ASP A 49 -14.44 -17.89 1.89
CA ASP A 49 -13.20 -17.18 2.22
C ASP A 49 -13.24 -16.55 3.63
N LEU A 50 -14.44 -16.44 4.22
CA LEU A 50 -14.64 -15.74 5.47
C LEU A 50 -14.58 -16.66 6.67
N PRO A 51 -13.95 -16.22 7.78
CA PRO A 51 -13.98 -16.96 9.03
C PRO A 51 -15.40 -17.09 9.61
N PRO A 52 -15.61 -17.99 10.61
CA PRO A 52 -16.84 -17.98 11.39
C PRO A 52 -17.15 -16.61 11.97
N GLY A 53 -18.43 -16.26 12.07
CA GLY A 53 -18.88 -14.95 12.55
C GLY A 53 -19.37 -14.93 14.00
N ASP A 54 -18.97 -15.89 14.83
CA ASP A 54 -19.39 -16.04 16.23
C ASP A 54 -18.42 -15.37 17.24
N GLY A 55 -17.69 -14.34 16.79
CA GLY A 55 -16.69 -13.65 17.60
C GLY A 55 -16.23 -12.32 17.04
N VAL A 56 -14.98 -11.97 17.26
CA VAL A 56 -14.31 -10.80 16.70
C VAL A 56 -13.53 -11.22 15.46
N VAL A 57 -13.73 -10.52 14.35
CA VAL A 57 -12.94 -10.71 13.12
C VAL A 57 -11.96 -9.56 12.98
N GLN A 58 -10.69 -9.85 13.20
CA GLN A 58 -9.60 -8.90 12.97
C GLN A 58 -9.27 -8.86 11.49
N ILE A 59 -9.48 -7.71 10.85
CA ILE A 59 -9.23 -7.48 9.44
C ILE A 59 -7.84 -6.88 9.26
N TYR A 60 -7.01 -7.51 8.46
CA TYR A 60 -5.67 -7.06 8.08
C TYR A 60 -5.69 -6.61 6.61
N PRO A 61 -5.93 -5.31 6.34
CA PRO A 61 -6.01 -4.81 4.98
C PRO A 61 -4.63 -4.77 4.33
N VAL A 62 -4.43 -5.52 3.26
CA VAL A 62 -3.22 -5.50 2.44
C VAL A 62 -3.37 -4.42 1.37
N PHE A 63 -3.37 -3.17 1.83
CA PHE A 63 -3.54 -1.96 1.03
C PHE A 63 -2.46 -0.96 1.41
N MET A 64 -2.05 -0.11 0.47
CA MET A 64 -1.06 0.93 0.77
C MET A 64 -1.67 2.11 1.54
N GLN A 65 -2.96 2.34 1.40
CA GLN A 65 -3.62 3.50 1.98
C GLN A 65 -5.06 3.20 2.42
N SER A 66 -5.55 3.95 3.40
CA SER A 66 -6.91 3.88 3.96
C SER A 66 -7.90 4.68 3.11
N GLY A 67 -8.02 4.34 1.83
CA GLY A 67 -9.00 4.96 0.94
C GLY A 67 -10.41 4.37 1.10
N TRP A 68 -11.35 4.85 0.30
CA TRP A 68 -12.77 4.46 0.31
C TRP A 68 -12.99 2.93 0.33
N THR A 69 -12.17 2.17 -0.37
CA THR A 69 -12.26 0.70 -0.35
C THR A 69 -12.10 0.13 1.04
N VAL A 70 -11.16 0.64 1.83
CA VAL A 70 -10.86 0.13 3.18
C VAL A 70 -11.82 0.70 4.22
N THR A 71 -12.19 1.98 4.10
CA THR A 71 -12.97 2.67 5.12
C THR A 71 -14.48 2.52 4.97
N GLU A 72 -14.96 2.25 3.77
CA GLU A 72 -16.39 2.16 3.47
C GLU A 72 -16.75 0.83 2.78
N ALA A 73 -16.22 0.56 1.58
CA ALA A 73 -16.69 -0.55 0.76
C ALA A 73 -16.42 -1.94 1.37
N LEU A 74 -15.24 -2.17 1.94
CA LEU A 74 -14.88 -3.45 2.57
C LEU A 74 -15.71 -3.72 3.83
N PRO A 75 -15.91 -2.76 4.76
CA PRO A 75 -16.83 -2.94 5.89
C PRO A 75 -18.25 -3.26 5.47
N GLU A 76 -18.79 -2.57 4.45
CA GLU A 76 -20.13 -2.80 3.93
C GLU A 76 -20.26 -4.19 3.31
N GLN A 77 -19.31 -4.59 2.45
CA GLN A 77 -19.32 -5.92 1.82
C GLN A 77 -19.24 -7.04 2.86
N LEU A 78 -18.32 -6.95 3.83
CA LEU A 78 -18.20 -7.93 4.89
C LEU A 78 -19.49 -8.03 5.71
N SER A 79 -20.08 -6.88 6.08
CA SER A 79 -21.33 -6.85 6.84
C SER A 79 -22.47 -7.52 6.09
N ALA A 80 -22.61 -7.27 4.78
CA ALA A 80 -23.61 -7.91 3.94
C ALA A 80 -23.43 -9.43 3.86
N MET A 81 -22.19 -9.88 3.59
CA MET A 81 -21.89 -11.30 3.46
C MET A 81 -22.10 -12.07 4.78
N TYR A 82 -21.78 -11.48 5.93
CA TYR A 82 -22.06 -12.10 7.23
C TYR A 82 -23.56 -12.08 7.57
N ALA A 83 -24.28 -11.05 7.18
CA ALA A 83 -25.74 -11.00 7.34
C ALA A 83 -26.45 -12.10 6.54
N GLU A 84 -26.00 -12.41 5.33
CA GLU A 84 -26.49 -13.54 4.52
C GLU A 84 -26.29 -14.89 5.20
N ARG A 85 -25.22 -15.01 6.02
CA ARG A 85 -24.94 -16.20 6.84
C ARG A 85 -25.72 -16.21 8.17
N GLY A 86 -26.54 -15.19 8.44
CA GLY A 86 -27.32 -15.05 9.67
C GLY A 86 -26.48 -14.73 10.92
N VAL A 87 -25.28 -14.19 10.76
CA VAL A 87 -24.35 -13.83 11.84
C VAL A 87 -23.92 -12.37 11.74
N SER A 88 -23.44 -11.79 12.84
CA SER A 88 -22.98 -10.40 12.89
C SER A 88 -21.75 -10.30 13.81
N PRO A 89 -20.56 -10.53 13.28
CA PRO A 89 -19.33 -10.42 14.05
C PRO A 89 -19.01 -8.96 14.39
N GLU A 90 -18.19 -8.78 15.41
CA GLU A 90 -17.51 -7.52 15.66
C GLU A 90 -16.29 -7.44 14.73
N PHE A 91 -16.12 -6.34 13.99
CA PHE A 91 -14.95 -6.12 13.15
C PHE A 91 -13.92 -5.22 13.84
N GLU A 92 -12.66 -5.65 13.80
CA GLU A 92 -11.51 -4.87 14.26
C GLU A 92 -10.55 -4.67 13.08
N PHE A 93 -10.57 -3.50 12.45
CA PHE A 93 -9.65 -3.18 11.35
C PHE A 93 -8.27 -2.82 11.87
N LYS A 94 -7.26 -3.49 11.37
CA LYS A 94 -5.85 -3.17 11.61
C LYS A 94 -5.39 -2.10 10.60
N PRO A 95 -4.30 -1.35 10.93
CA PRO A 95 -3.75 -0.36 10.01
C PRO A 95 -3.39 -0.96 8.65
N VAL A 96 -3.51 -0.14 7.60
CA VAL A 96 -3.04 -0.50 6.25
C VAL A 96 -1.51 -0.54 6.19
N TRP A 97 -0.96 -1.22 5.21
CA TRP A 97 0.50 -1.38 5.08
C TRP A 97 1.25 -0.06 4.92
N GLY A 98 0.69 0.88 4.17
CA GLY A 98 1.28 2.21 3.97
C GLY A 98 1.28 3.10 5.22
N ALA A 99 0.58 2.73 6.29
CA ALA A 99 0.61 3.45 7.57
C ALA A 99 2.01 3.45 8.23
N GLY A 100 2.91 2.52 7.80
CA GLY A 100 4.33 2.58 8.13
C GLY A 100 4.66 2.29 9.59
N GLU A 101 3.93 1.39 10.23
CA GLU A 101 4.28 0.87 11.56
C GLU A 101 5.51 -0.05 11.51
N ASP A 102 5.75 -0.70 10.35
CA ASP A 102 6.93 -1.52 10.14
C ASP A 102 8.08 -0.68 9.55
N VAL A 103 9.14 -0.52 10.30
CA VAL A 103 10.30 0.31 9.94
C VAL A 103 11.16 -0.35 8.85
N MET A 104 11.19 -1.68 8.78
CA MET A 104 12.13 -2.41 7.92
C MET A 104 11.89 -2.19 6.42
N PRO A 105 10.66 -2.28 5.90
CA PRO A 105 10.38 -1.94 4.50
C PRO A 105 10.76 -0.50 4.15
N PHE A 106 10.50 0.43 5.07
CA PHE A 106 10.88 1.83 4.91
C PHE A 106 12.41 1.99 4.78
N LEU A 107 13.21 1.32 5.61
CA LEU A 107 14.68 1.34 5.50
C LEU A 107 15.16 0.78 4.17
N THR A 108 14.51 -0.27 3.65
CA THR A 108 14.86 -0.83 2.34
C THR A 108 14.61 0.16 1.20
N VAL A 109 13.44 0.80 1.22
CA VAL A 109 13.10 1.86 0.26
C VAL A 109 14.10 3.01 0.37
N ARG A 110 14.43 3.44 1.57
CA ARG A 110 15.43 4.49 1.81
C ARG A 110 16.78 4.12 1.21
N ASP A 111 17.25 2.90 1.43
CA ASP A 111 18.56 2.46 0.96
C ASP A 111 18.59 2.33 -0.58
N ALA A 112 17.48 1.90 -1.20
CA ALA A 112 17.31 1.89 -2.65
C ALA A 112 17.31 3.33 -3.21
N LEU A 113 16.49 4.22 -2.66
CA LEU A 113 16.41 5.61 -3.08
C LEU A 113 17.73 6.37 -2.87
N GLY A 114 18.48 6.08 -1.80
CA GLY A 114 19.77 6.71 -1.56
C GLY A 114 20.82 6.43 -2.63
N LYS A 115 20.65 5.36 -3.43
CA LYS A 115 21.48 5.05 -4.60
C LYS A 115 21.02 5.81 -5.85
N GLU A 116 19.74 6.12 -5.95
CA GLU A 116 19.12 6.75 -7.11
C GLU A 116 19.03 8.28 -7.00
N LEU A 117 18.95 8.80 -5.77
CA LEU A 117 18.82 10.23 -5.53
C LEU A 117 20.19 10.88 -5.39
N GLY A 118 20.56 11.69 -6.39
CA GLY A 118 21.76 12.49 -6.45
C GLY A 118 21.48 13.97 -6.74
N PRO A 119 22.52 14.79 -6.85
CA PRO A 119 22.35 16.19 -7.26
C PRO A 119 21.58 16.31 -8.57
N GLY A 120 20.61 17.22 -8.63
CA GLY A 120 19.78 17.41 -9.82
C GLY A 120 18.68 16.37 -10.03
N THR A 121 18.44 15.49 -9.04
CA THR A 121 17.34 14.50 -9.07
C THR A 121 16.18 14.96 -8.20
N SER A 122 14.96 14.81 -8.69
CA SER A 122 13.71 14.97 -7.91
C SER A 122 13.08 13.62 -7.65
N LEU A 123 12.47 13.44 -6.47
CA LEU A 123 11.63 12.29 -6.15
C LEU A 123 10.16 12.66 -6.28
N LEU A 124 9.42 11.92 -7.08
CA LEU A 124 7.97 12.02 -7.18
C LEU A 124 7.32 10.75 -6.61
N VAL A 125 6.67 10.87 -5.46
CA VAL A 125 5.80 9.80 -4.96
C VAL A 125 4.45 9.92 -5.64
N VAL A 126 3.96 8.84 -6.25
CA VAL A 126 2.66 8.82 -6.93
C VAL A 126 1.74 7.82 -6.24
N ALA A 127 0.60 8.30 -5.75
CA ALA A 127 -0.36 7.52 -4.98
C ALA A 127 -1.75 7.52 -5.64
N HIS A 128 -2.61 6.62 -5.20
CA HIS A 128 -4.00 6.62 -5.63
C HIS A 128 -4.78 7.72 -4.92
N GLY A 129 -5.51 8.55 -5.70
CA GLY A 129 -6.48 9.49 -5.18
C GLY A 129 -7.90 9.09 -5.59
N VAL A 130 -8.89 9.72 -4.99
CA VAL A 130 -10.31 9.53 -5.34
C VAL A 130 -10.93 10.90 -5.57
N VAL A 131 -11.51 11.09 -6.74
CA VAL A 131 -12.18 12.34 -7.09
C VAL A 131 -13.27 12.67 -6.07
N GLY A 132 -13.23 13.90 -5.52
CA GLY A 132 -14.27 14.38 -4.59
C GLY A 132 -14.26 13.74 -3.20
N LYS A 133 -13.21 13.04 -2.84
CA LYS A 133 -13.01 12.46 -1.50
C LYS A 133 -11.75 13.06 -0.85
N ASP A 134 -11.67 12.96 0.47
CA ASP A 134 -10.46 13.29 1.21
C ASP A 134 -9.31 12.37 0.82
N LEU A 135 -8.11 12.94 0.73
CA LEU A 135 -6.91 12.18 0.41
C LEU A 135 -6.47 11.35 1.63
N PRO A 136 -6.15 10.08 1.43
CA PRO A 136 -5.60 9.25 2.50
C PRO A 136 -4.31 9.84 3.06
N PRO A 137 -4.09 9.81 4.38
CA PRO A 137 -2.92 10.44 5.01
C PRO A 137 -1.60 9.70 4.78
N GLU A 138 -1.63 8.41 4.45
CA GLU A 138 -0.45 7.55 4.40
C GLU A 138 0.60 8.00 3.38
N PRO A 139 0.26 8.38 2.13
CA PRO A 139 1.25 8.83 1.16
C PRO A 139 1.99 10.09 1.64
N PHE A 140 1.27 11.02 2.25
CA PHE A 140 1.87 12.23 2.80
C PHE A 140 2.77 11.92 4.00
N ALA A 141 2.29 11.11 4.94
CA ALA A 141 3.08 10.68 6.10
C ALA A 141 4.35 9.94 5.67
N PHE A 142 4.26 9.08 4.66
CA PHE A 142 5.40 8.39 4.07
C PHE A 142 6.41 9.38 3.47
N LEU A 143 5.97 10.33 2.67
CA LEU A 143 6.83 11.36 2.10
C LEU A 143 7.53 12.20 3.20
N GLN A 144 6.83 12.54 4.28
CA GLN A 144 7.45 13.26 5.41
C GLN A 144 8.54 12.41 6.11
N LYS A 145 8.30 11.12 6.29
CA LYS A 145 9.33 10.19 6.79
C LYS A 145 10.54 10.15 5.85
N LEU A 146 10.34 10.05 4.54
CA LEU A 146 11.43 10.10 3.58
C LEU A 146 12.23 11.39 3.69
N ARG A 147 11.59 12.54 3.78
CA ARG A 147 12.26 13.84 3.97
C ARG A 147 13.10 13.88 5.24
N THR A 148 12.61 13.29 6.31
CA THR A 148 13.32 13.27 7.62
C THR A 148 14.55 12.38 7.58
N PHE A 149 14.48 11.24 6.90
CA PHE A 149 15.52 10.19 6.97
C PHE A 149 16.46 10.16 5.77
N LEU A 150 16.05 10.69 4.61
CA LEU A 150 16.92 10.84 3.43
C LEU A 150 17.74 12.12 3.42
N TRP A 151 17.81 12.78 4.58
CA TRP A 151 18.49 13.92 4.84
C TRP A 151 19.75 14.11 4.27
N PRO A 152 20.45 15.10 4.56
CA PRO A 152 20.17 16.53 4.78
C PRO A 152 20.03 17.26 3.46
N GLN A 153 19.42 16.63 2.53
CA GLN A 153 19.53 17.03 1.22
C GLN A 153 18.48 17.94 0.79
N GLU A 154 18.87 18.84 0.03
CA GLU A 154 18.08 19.68 -0.84
C GLU A 154 17.36 18.88 -1.96
N THR A 155 17.14 17.56 -1.73
CA THR A 155 16.40 16.73 -2.68
C THR A 155 14.98 17.22 -2.81
N ASP A 156 14.64 17.63 -3.99
CA ASP A 156 13.29 18.05 -4.32
C ASP A 156 12.36 16.84 -4.30
N MET A 157 11.36 16.86 -3.41
CA MET A 157 10.43 15.75 -3.24
C MET A 157 9.00 16.24 -3.32
N ALA A 158 8.17 15.56 -4.07
CA ALA A 158 6.77 15.89 -4.22
C ALA A 158 5.87 14.65 -4.16
N LEU A 159 4.60 14.88 -3.90
CA LEU A 159 3.53 13.90 -3.92
C LEU A 159 2.51 14.31 -4.98
N ALA A 160 2.12 13.35 -5.80
CA ALA A 160 1.05 13.48 -6.76
C ALA A 160 0.10 12.31 -6.67
N TYR A 161 -1.10 12.49 -7.19
CA TYR A 161 -2.13 11.46 -7.20
C TYR A 161 -2.61 11.23 -8.64
N PHE A 162 -2.91 9.98 -8.97
CA PHE A 162 -3.80 9.69 -10.09
C PHE A 162 -5.24 9.65 -9.58
N GLY A 163 -6.15 10.30 -10.32
CA GLY A 163 -7.56 10.44 -9.93
C GLY A 163 -7.86 11.52 -8.90
N ALA A 164 -6.90 12.35 -8.49
CA ALA A 164 -7.12 13.51 -7.61
C ALA A 164 -6.05 14.59 -7.78
N SER A 165 -6.28 15.78 -7.22
CA SER A 165 -5.28 16.87 -7.16
C SER A 165 -4.49 16.79 -5.84
N PRO A 166 -3.16 17.11 -5.86
CA PRO A 166 -2.42 17.51 -7.06
C PRO A 166 -2.12 16.32 -7.97
N SER A 167 -2.42 16.45 -9.26
CA SER A 167 -2.16 15.40 -10.26
C SER A 167 -0.69 15.35 -10.67
N VAL A 168 -0.32 14.28 -11.38
CA VAL A 168 1.04 14.15 -11.93
C VAL A 168 1.35 15.31 -12.89
N GLU A 169 0.40 15.69 -13.74
CA GLU A 169 0.55 16.79 -14.71
C GLU A 169 0.72 18.15 -14.04
N GLU A 170 0.12 18.34 -12.85
CA GLU A 170 0.26 19.58 -12.07
C GLU A 170 1.60 19.66 -11.33
N VAL A 171 2.11 18.53 -10.87
CA VAL A 171 3.32 18.46 -10.03
C VAL A 171 4.58 18.33 -10.86
N PHE A 172 4.60 17.47 -11.87
CA PHE A 172 5.77 17.11 -12.65
C PHE A 172 6.53 18.33 -13.24
N PRO A 173 5.85 19.36 -13.79
CA PRO A 173 6.52 20.55 -14.30
C PRO A 173 7.25 21.37 -13.24
N ARG A 174 6.83 21.28 -11.99
CA ARG A 174 7.35 22.07 -10.87
C ARG A 174 8.56 21.45 -10.19
N LEU A 175 8.86 20.19 -10.51
CA LEU A 175 10.04 19.50 -10.01
C LEU A 175 11.32 20.19 -10.50
N LYS A 176 12.29 20.38 -9.61
CA LYS A 176 13.49 21.18 -9.91
C LYS A 176 14.58 20.37 -10.61
N GLY A 177 14.64 19.04 -10.33
CA GLY A 177 15.65 18.16 -10.92
C GLY A 177 15.43 17.92 -12.42
N ASN A 178 16.53 17.72 -13.13
CA ASN A 178 16.50 17.29 -14.53
C ASN A 178 16.21 15.79 -14.67
N ARG A 179 16.49 15.00 -13.65
CA ARG A 179 16.10 13.58 -13.52
C ARG A 179 14.97 13.48 -12.49
N VAL A 180 13.92 12.77 -12.85
CA VAL A 180 12.79 12.49 -11.97
C VAL A 180 12.73 10.99 -11.69
N VAL A 181 12.90 10.61 -10.44
CA VAL A 181 12.68 9.25 -9.96
C VAL A 181 11.27 9.18 -9.40
N VAL A 182 10.46 8.28 -9.95
CA VAL A 182 9.08 8.06 -9.53
C VAL A 182 9.01 6.84 -8.62
N LEU A 183 8.45 7.02 -7.44
CA LEU A 183 8.14 5.93 -6.50
C LEU A 183 6.63 5.74 -6.43
N PRO A 184 6.08 4.67 -7.05
CA PRO A 184 4.66 4.37 -6.95
C PRO A 184 4.29 3.88 -5.55
N PHE A 185 3.40 4.62 -4.88
CA PHE A 185 2.85 4.25 -3.59
C PHE A 185 1.69 3.26 -3.76
N LEU A 186 2.02 2.10 -4.34
CA LEU A 186 1.09 1.04 -4.72
C LEU A 186 1.50 -0.31 -4.12
N ILE A 187 0.53 -1.22 -3.98
CA ILE A 187 0.79 -2.56 -3.43
C ILE A 187 1.52 -3.46 -4.44
N GLY A 188 1.22 -3.36 -5.71
CA GLY A 188 1.78 -4.22 -6.76
C GLY A 188 1.63 -3.62 -8.16
N GLU A 189 2.10 -4.40 -9.15
CA GLU A 189 2.07 -4.04 -10.57
C GLU A 189 0.67 -4.32 -11.16
N GLY A 190 -0.22 -3.35 -11.03
CA GLY A 190 -1.56 -3.40 -11.59
C GLY A 190 -1.76 -2.47 -12.80
N LYS A 191 -3.03 -2.20 -13.14
CA LYS A 191 -3.42 -1.29 -14.22
C LYS A 191 -2.78 0.09 -14.07
N HIS A 192 -2.79 0.65 -12.86
CA HIS A 192 -2.27 1.97 -12.56
C HIS A 192 -0.76 2.12 -12.83
N MET A 193 0.04 1.06 -12.64
CA MET A 193 1.46 1.08 -13.01
C MET A 193 1.68 1.23 -14.53
N ARG A 194 0.75 0.74 -15.34
CA ARG A 194 0.88 0.74 -16.80
C ARG A 194 0.25 1.97 -17.46
N GLU A 195 -0.81 2.52 -16.86
CA GLU A 195 -1.66 3.52 -17.53
C GLU A 195 -1.56 4.92 -16.91
N ASP A 196 -1.25 5.02 -15.60
CA ASP A 196 -1.37 6.28 -14.86
C ASP A 196 -0.03 6.84 -14.36
N MET A 197 1.08 6.11 -14.58
CA MET A 197 2.41 6.65 -14.26
C MET A 197 2.83 7.71 -15.29
N PRO A 198 3.72 8.67 -14.92
CA PRO A 198 4.26 9.62 -15.86
C PRO A 198 4.83 8.93 -17.10
N SER A 199 4.46 9.41 -18.27
CA SER A 199 4.96 8.83 -19.53
C SER A 199 6.30 9.43 -19.96
N PRO A 200 7.08 8.70 -20.80
CA PRO A 200 8.29 9.27 -21.42
C PRO A 200 8.01 10.57 -22.19
N GLU A 201 6.86 10.68 -22.85
CA GLU A 201 6.46 11.88 -23.61
C GLU A 201 6.24 13.08 -22.68
N LEU A 202 5.71 12.82 -21.46
CA LEU A 202 5.59 13.87 -20.44
C LEU A 202 6.97 14.35 -19.99
N ALA A 203 7.90 13.44 -19.79
CA ALA A 203 9.27 13.77 -19.41
C ALA A 203 9.99 14.56 -20.51
N GLU A 204 9.90 14.13 -21.75
CA GLU A 204 10.46 14.81 -22.92
C GLU A 204 9.91 16.23 -23.07
N LYS A 205 8.60 16.41 -22.94
CA LYS A 205 7.94 17.73 -22.98
C LYS A 205 8.56 18.73 -22.01
N TRP A 206 9.05 18.26 -20.88
CA TRP A 206 9.64 19.11 -19.83
C TRP A 206 11.16 19.01 -19.75
N GLY A 207 11.81 18.34 -20.71
CA GLY A 207 13.26 18.20 -20.79
C GLY A 207 13.86 17.47 -19.59
N LYS A 208 13.17 16.45 -19.09
CA LYS A 208 13.57 15.66 -17.91
C LYS A 208 13.83 14.22 -18.27
N GLU A 209 14.77 13.60 -17.57
CA GLU A 209 14.95 12.14 -17.56
C GLU A 209 13.94 11.53 -16.58
N LEU A 210 13.35 10.41 -16.95
CA LEU A 210 12.35 9.71 -16.15
C LEU A 210 12.80 8.30 -15.80
N GLU A 211 12.72 7.97 -14.52
CA GLU A 211 12.88 6.61 -14.02
C GLU A 211 11.71 6.26 -13.12
N ILE A 212 11.07 5.12 -13.38
CA ILE A 212 9.97 4.59 -12.57
C ILE A 212 10.46 3.37 -11.81
N LEU A 213 10.46 3.47 -10.48
CA LEU A 213 10.83 2.37 -9.60
C LEU A 213 9.71 1.33 -9.51
N PRO A 214 10.01 0.10 -9.07
CA PRO A 214 8.97 -0.85 -8.67
C PRO A 214 8.01 -0.23 -7.66
N PRO A 215 6.75 -0.70 -7.59
CA PRO A 215 5.80 -0.21 -6.61
C PRO A 215 6.27 -0.49 -5.18
N LEU A 216 5.87 0.36 -4.25
CA LEU A 216 6.32 0.27 -2.86
C LEU A 216 6.07 -1.10 -2.24
N GLY A 217 4.97 -1.77 -2.58
CA GLY A 217 4.68 -3.14 -2.14
C GLY A 217 5.74 -4.16 -2.56
N ALA A 218 6.43 -3.96 -3.69
CA ALA A 218 7.53 -4.84 -4.11
C ALA A 218 8.74 -4.75 -3.15
N PHE A 219 9.05 -3.56 -2.62
CA PHE A 219 10.08 -3.41 -1.60
C PHE A 219 9.71 -4.11 -0.29
N TYR A 220 8.42 -4.04 0.11
CA TYR A 220 7.92 -4.79 1.25
C TYR A 220 8.06 -6.30 1.05
N LEU A 221 7.70 -6.79 -0.15
CA LEU A 221 7.78 -8.19 -0.50
C LEU A 221 9.23 -8.70 -0.55
N GLN A 222 10.14 -7.89 -1.15
CA GLN A 222 11.57 -8.22 -1.17
C GLN A 222 12.09 -8.42 0.26
N LYS A 223 11.76 -7.51 1.18
CA LYS A 223 12.18 -7.64 2.58
C LYS A 223 11.55 -8.83 3.28
N ALA A 224 10.29 -9.10 3.02
CA ALA A 224 9.63 -10.28 3.55
C ALA A 224 10.39 -11.55 3.14
N ARG A 225 10.76 -11.69 1.87
CA ARG A 225 11.55 -12.82 1.36
C ARG A 225 12.95 -12.91 1.99
N GLU A 226 13.64 -11.77 2.17
CA GLU A 226 14.97 -11.76 2.77
C GLU A 226 14.98 -12.21 4.25
N TYR A 227 13.95 -11.85 5.01
CA TYR A 227 13.85 -12.17 6.45
C TYR A 227 13.22 -13.54 6.72
N TRP A 228 12.25 -13.96 5.89
CA TRP A 228 11.43 -15.14 6.14
C TRP A 228 11.69 -16.30 5.17
N GLY A 229 12.39 -16.02 4.04
CA GLY A 229 12.68 -17.00 2.99
C GLY A 229 13.99 -17.78 3.20
N ARG A 230 14.57 -17.78 4.38
CA ARG A 230 15.78 -18.54 4.73
C ARG A 230 15.41 -19.85 5.43
N GLU A 231 14.65 -20.68 4.75
CA GLU A 231 14.58 -22.10 5.05
C GLU A 231 15.10 -22.92 3.88
#